data_2dbf44f8c538c7e2b2aa77bde0aface1
#
_entry.id   2dbf44f8c538c7e2b2aa77bde0aface1
#
_cell.length_a   1.000
_cell.length_b   1.000
_cell.length_c   1.000
_cell.angle_alpha   90.00
_cell.angle_beta   90.00
_cell.angle_gamma   90.00
#
_symmetry.space_group_name_H-M   'P 1'
#
loop_
_entity.id
_entity.type
_entity.pdbx_description
1 polymer ?
#
loop_
_entity_poly.entity_id
_entity_poly.type
_entity_poly.pdbx_seq_one_letter_code
_entity_poly.pdbx_strand_id
1 'polypeptide(L)'
;RHQLPPLAQAPYWPTRVIGIGETARLTVYARQHWNVCGLYLEAGVSYVLTASGEWLDSSMACGPAGATDGGFNIGDVARLFGNAIGEAEAVYKRLTGKQGADWWGSRRRDEFPWFALVGMVANQPNMDGSGTAIEGETFLIGEACSCTPQRSGYLYCYANDAWKFYGNNRGHVTLSVTRA
;
A
#
# COMPACT_ATOMS: atom_id res chain seq x y z
N ARG A 1 20.05 -3.71 -6.71
CA ARG A 1 18.97 -4.26 -5.89
C ARG A 1 19.38 -4.15 -4.43
N HIS A 2 18.72 -3.28 -3.68
CA HIS A 2 18.96 -3.19 -2.25
C HIS A 2 18.13 -4.28 -1.56
N GLN A 3 18.80 -5.35 -1.17
CA GLN A 3 18.18 -6.34 -0.32
C GLN A 3 18.05 -5.78 1.10
N LEU A 4 16.89 -5.94 1.70
CA LEU A 4 16.80 -5.73 3.14
C LEU A 4 17.69 -6.75 3.84
N PRO A 5 18.42 -6.33 4.85
CA PRO A 5 19.22 -7.27 5.64
C PRO A 5 18.29 -8.30 6.31
N PRO A 6 18.78 -9.50 6.60
CA PRO A 6 18.07 -10.43 7.45
C PRO A 6 17.64 -9.77 8.76
N LEU A 7 16.57 -10.27 9.39
CA LEU A 7 16.02 -9.70 10.62
C LEU A 7 17.09 -9.38 11.68
N ALA A 8 18.05 -10.27 11.86
CA ALA A 8 19.15 -10.09 12.82
C ALA A 8 20.13 -8.97 12.46
N GLN A 9 20.07 -8.47 11.25
CA GLN A 9 21.00 -7.46 10.73
C GLN A 9 20.29 -6.14 10.36
N ALA A 10 18.97 -6.03 10.60
CA ALA A 10 18.22 -4.83 10.31
C ALA A 10 18.59 -3.70 11.31
N PRO A 11 19.51 -2.79 10.97
CA PRO A 11 20.09 -1.90 11.96
C PRO A 11 19.28 -0.64 12.29
N TYR A 12 18.23 -0.35 11.53
CA TYR A 12 17.64 1.00 11.55
C TYR A 12 16.21 1.11 12.05
N TRP A 13 15.53 -0.01 12.23
CA TRP A 13 14.20 -0.01 12.83
C TRP A 13 13.98 -1.24 13.68
N PRO A 14 13.35 -1.05 14.82
CA PRO A 14 13.01 -2.17 15.66
C PRO A 14 12.01 -3.06 14.92
N THR A 15 12.45 -4.26 14.59
CA THR A 15 11.60 -5.29 14.00
C THR A 15 11.42 -6.40 15.00
N ARG A 16 10.19 -6.88 15.15
CA ARG A 16 9.87 -7.97 16.07
C ARG A 16 8.97 -9.02 15.45
N VAL A 17 9.01 -10.21 16.01
CA VAL A 17 8.03 -11.27 15.81
C VAL A 17 7.02 -11.18 16.93
N ILE A 18 5.72 -11.14 16.61
CA ILE A 18 4.67 -11.13 17.62
C ILE A 18 4.29 -12.55 18.03
N GLY A 19 4.01 -12.75 19.30
CA GLY A 19 3.58 -14.02 19.87
C GLY A 19 2.10 -14.33 19.57
N ILE A 20 1.69 -15.58 19.80
CA ILE A 20 0.30 -16.02 19.65
C ILE A 20 -0.61 -15.16 20.53
N GLY A 21 -1.70 -14.65 19.95
CA GLY A 21 -2.64 -13.74 20.62
C GLY A 21 -2.13 -12.33 20.86
N GLU A 22 -0.87 -12.05 20.53
CA GLU A 22 -0.31 -10.71 20.65
C GLU A 22 -0.78 -9.83 19.49
N THR A 23 -1.09 -8.57 19.80
CA THR A 23 -1.46 -7.55 18.82
C THR A 23 -0.42 -6.44 18.78
N ALA A 24 0.07 -6.15 17.59
CA ALA A 24 0.86 -4.96 17.32
C ALA A 24 -0.02 -3.90 16.68
N ARG A 25 0.10 -2.65 17.15
CA ARG A 25 -0.54 -1.48 16.53
C ARG A 25 0.50 -0.59 15.91
N LEU A 26 0.21 -0.11 14.71
CA LEU A 26 1.14 0.74 13.96
C LEU A 26 0.38 1.75 13.10
N THR A 27 1.09 2.77 12.68
CA THR A 27 0.58 3.84 11.82
C THR A 27 1.09 3.63 10.40
N VAL A 28 0.18 3.70 9.43
CA VAL A 28 0.48 3.63 8.00
C VAL A 28 0.19 4.98 7.37
N TYR A 29 1.23 5.64 6.88
CA TYR A 29 1.13 6.97 6.28
C TYR A 29 0.83 6.87 4.79
N ALA A 30 -0.17 7.62 4.34
CA ALA A 30 -0.60 7.65 2.94
C ALA A 30 0.50 8.13 1.99
N ARG A 31 1.36 9.01 2.45
CA ARG A 31 2.41 9.65 1.65
C ARG A 31 3.63 8.75 1.39
N GLN A 32 3.79 7.69 2.16
CA GLN A 32 4.94 6.81 2.01
C GLN A 32 4.67 5.71 1.00
N HIS A 33 5.57 5.57 0.03
CA HIS A 33 5.53 4.45 -0.94
C HIS A 33 5.64 3.09 -0.23
N TRP A 34 6.39 3.04 0.86
CA TRP A 34 6.60 1.89 1.69
C TRP A 34 6.59 2.30 3.16
N ASN A 35 5.59 1.84 3.90
CA ASN A 35 5.63 1.93 5.35
C ASN A 35 6.25 0.66 5.89
N VAL A 36 7.36 0.80 6.60
CA VAL A 36 8.01 -0.30 7.31
C VAL A 36 7.24 -0.53 8.60
N CYS A 37 6.59 -1.69 8.70
CA CYS A 37 5.69 -1.95 9.83
C CYS A 37 6.42 -2.41 11.11
N GLY A 38 7.70 -2.75 11.02
CA GLY A 38 8.47 -3.24 12.16
C GLY A 38 8.07 -4.64 12.62
N LEU A 39 7.43 -5.42 11.73
CA LEU A 39 7.00 -6.79 12.00
C LEU A 39 7.62 -7.74 10.98
N TYR A 40 8.04 -8.89 11.48
CA TYR A 40 8.41 -10.04 10.68
C TYR A 40 7.30 -11.09 10.79
N LEU A 41 6.70 -11.46 9.67
CA LEU A 41 5.64 -12.45 9.61
C LEU A 41 6.21 -13.80 9.17
N GLU A 42 5.80 -14.85 9.85
CA GLU A 42 6.29 -16.21 9.62
C GLU A 42 5.41 -16.96 8.64
N ALA A 43 6.03 -17.71 7.74
CA ALA A 43 5.34 -18.56 6.79
C ALA A 43 4.42 -19.57 7.49
N GLY A 44 3.21 -19.75 6.96
CA GLY A 44 2.24 -20.71 7.48
C GLY A 44 1.54 -20.29 8.77
N VAL A 45 1.87 -19.11 9.32
CA VAL A 45 1.22 -18.55 10.51
C VAL A 45 0.11 -17.60 10.08
N SER A 46 -1.05 -17.72 10.74
CA SER A 46 -2.19 -16.85 10.47
C SER A 46 -2.12 -15.56 11.27
N TYR A 47 -2.39 -14.46 10.60
CA TYR A 47 -2.49 -13.12 11.19
C TYR A 47 -3.83 -12.50 10.83
N VAL A 48 -4.45 -11.83 11.79
CA VAL A 48 -5.65 -11.02 11.59
C VAL A 48 -5.22 -9.57 11.58
N LEU A 49 -5.56 -8.86 10.50
CA LEU A 49 -5.25 -7.46 10.34
C LEU A 49 -6.54 -6.66 10.30
N THR A 50 -6.59 -5.60 11.08
CA THR A 50 -7.71 -4.65 11.07
C THR A 50 -7.17 -3.23 10.98
N ALA A 51 -7.84 -2.38 10.23
CA ALA A 51 -7.43 -1.00 10.05
C ALA A 51 -8.60 -0.03 10.20
N SER A 52 -8.29 1.15 10.70
CA SER A 52 -9.26 2.23 10.90
C SER A 52 -8.60 3.58 10.69
N GLY A 53 -9.43 4.60 10.52
CA GLY A 53 -9.00 5.96 10.28
C GLY A 53 -9.31 6.42 8.87
N GLU A 54 -8.80 7.59 8.53
CA GLU A 54 -9.03 8.23 7.26
C GLU A 54 -7.74 8.87 6.77
N TRP A 55 -7.48 8.74 5.49
CA TRP A 55 -6.38 9.40 4.81
C TRP A 55 -6.87 10.12 3.56
N LEU A 56 -6.03 10.92 2.96
CA LEU A 56 -6.38 11.82 1.88
C LEU A 56 -5.51 11.57 0.65
N ASP A 57 -6.17 11.40 -0.48
CA ASP A 57 -5.57 11.59 -1.78
C ASP A 57 -5.92 13.00 -2.25
N SER A 58 -4.96 13.92 -2.18
CA SER A 58 -5.18 15.35 -2.36
C SER A 58 -6.26 15.87 -1.38
N SER A 59 -7.47 16.15 -1.87
CA SER A 59 -8.64 16.58 -1.07
C SER A 59 -9.68 15.49 -0.85
N MET A 60 -9.46 14.30 -1.40
CA MET A 60 -10.40 13.19 -1.29
C MET A 60 -10.08 12.32 -0.09
N ALA A 61 -11.01 12.28 0.86
CA ALA A 61 -10.91 11.46 2.03
C ALA A 61 -11.46 10.06 1.78
N CYS A 62 -10.74 9.04 2.23
CA CYS A 62 -11.24 7.68 2.27
C CYS A 62 -10.64 6.90 3.42
N GLY A 63 -11.29 5.81 3.79
CA GLY A 63 -10.80 4.86 4.78
C GLY A 63 -9.86 3.81 4.17
N PRO A 64 -9.45 2.82 4.99
CA PRO A 64 -8.57 1.75 4.54
C PRO A 64 -9.15 0.87 3.43
N ALA A 65 -10.48 0.83 3.27
CA ALA A 65 -11.13 0.12 2.17
C ALA A 65 -10.86 0.77 0.79
N GLY A 66 -10.37 2.00 0.78
CA GLY A 66 -10.12 2.75 -0.43
C GLY A 66 -11.36 3.44 -0.99
N ALA A 67 -11.21 4.06 -2.16
CA ALA A 67 -12.33 4.66 -2.88
C ALA A 67 -13.21 3.56 -3.51
N THR A 68 -14.53 3.73 -3.39
CA THR A 68 -15.48 2.83 -4.06
C THR A 68 -15.38 2.95 -5.57
N ASP A 69 -15.45 1.82 -6.26
CA ASP A 69 -15.44 1.78 -7.71
C ASP A 69 -16.53 2.69 -8.30
N GLY A 70 -16.12 3.61 -9.17
CA GLY A 70 -16.99 4.62 -9.77
C GLY A 70 -16.89 6.03 -9.16
N GLY A 71 -16.13 6.20 -8.07
CA GLY A 71 -15.89 7.51 -7.45
C GLY A 71 -14.86 8.37 -8.17
N PHE A 72 -13.98 7.79 -8.97
CA PHE A 72 -13.02 8.54 -9.78
C PHE A 72 -13.66 8.96 -11.12
N ASN A 73 -14.27 10.11 -11.13
CA ASN A 73 -14.70 10.76 -12.36
C ASN A 73 -13.62 11.75 -12.86
N ILE A 74 -13.83 12.27 -14.08
CA ILE A 74 -12.91 13.25 -14.69
C ILE A 74 -12.70 14.48 -13.77
N GLY A 75 -13.72 14.86 -13.01
CA GLY A 75 -13.63 15.99 -12.07
C GLY A 75 -12.69 15.72 -10.90
N ASP A 76 -12.65 14.50 -10.40
CA ASP A 76 -11.76 14.10 -9.32
C ASP A 76 -10.32 14.04 -9.79
N VAL A 77 -10.09 13.52 -11.00
CA VAL A 77 -8.79 13.52 -11.66
C VAL A 77 -8.33 14.96 -11.94
N ALA A 78 -9.22 15.84 -12.40
CA ALA A 78 -8.92 17.24 -12.63
C ALA A 78 -8.54 18.00 -11.34
N ARG A 79 -9.11 17.64 -10.20
CA ARG A 79 -8.72 18.18 -8.88
C ARG A 79 -7.31 17.76 -8.47
N LEU A 80 -6.91 16.54 -8.81
CA LEU A 80 -5.56 16.03 -8.54
C LEU A 80 -4.48 16.78 -9.31
N PHE A 81 -4.80 17.21 -10.53
CA PHE A 81 -3.85 17.86 -11.44
C PHE A 81 -4.01 19.39 -11.54
N GLY A 82 -4.92 19.96 -10.75
CA GLY A 82 -5.24 21.37 -10.88
C GLY A 82 -5.93 21.69 -12.21
N ASN A 83 -5.72 22.90 -12.75
CA ASN A 83 -6.43 23.36 -13.96
C ASN A 83 -5.90 22.75 -15.28
N ALA A 84 -5.06 21.72 -15.23
CA ALA A 84 -4.54 21.05 -16.44
C ALA A 84 -5.53 19.98 -16.96
N ILE A 85 -6.68 20.43 -17.45
CA ILE A 85 -7.78 19.56 -17.90
C ILE A 85 -7.32 18.56 -19.00
N GLY A 86 -6.43 18.96 -19.88
CA GLY A 86 -5.92 18.10 -20.95
C GLY A 86 -5.04 16.94 -20.44
N GLU A 87 -4.24 17.19 -19.42
CA GLU A 87 -3.42 16.15 -18.76
C GLU A 87 -4.30 15.22 -17.92
N ALA A 88 -5.30 15.77 -17.23
CA ALA A 88 -6.27 15.00 -16.46
C ALA A 88 -7.08 14.05 -17.35
N GLU A 89 -7.52 14.49 -18.53
CA GLU A 89 -8.23 13.65 -19.49
C GLU A 89 -7.34 12.54 -20.05
N ALA A 90 -6.09 12.86 -20.36
CA ALA A 90 -5.12 11.87 -20.84
C ALA A 90 -4.83 10.80 -19.77
N VAL A 91 -4.71 11.22 -18.51
CA VAL A 91 -4.52 10.30 -17.37
C VAL A 91 -5.78 9.47 -17.14
N TYR A 92 -6.97 10.07 -17.19
CA TYR A 92 -8.23 9.34 -17.04
C TYR A 92 -8.41 8.26 -18.12
N LYS A 93 -8.16 8.60 -19.39
CA LYS A 93 -8.19 7.63 -20.50
C LYS A 93 -7.17 6.51 -20.31
N ARG A 94 -6.06 6.79 -19.69
CA ARG A 94 -5.02 5.82 -19.38
C ARG A 94 -5.37 4.97 -18.16
N LEU A 95 -6.01 5.54 -17.14
CA LEU A 95 -6.45 4.83 -15.93
C LEU A 95 -7.63 3.89 -16.20
N THR A 96 -8.49 4.23 -17.16
CA THR A 96 -9.67 3.45 -17.52
C THR A 96 -9.46 2.56 -18.75
N GLY A 97 -8.44 2.82 -19.55
CA GLY A 97 -8.10 2.05 -20.74
C GLY A 97 -7.30 0.80 -20.41
N LYS A 98 -7.91 -0.36 -20.67
CA LYS A 98 -7.29 -1.68 -20.59
C LYS A 98 -5.99 -1.77 -21.40
N GLN A 99 -4.88 -1.43 -20.81
CA GLN A 99 -3.58 -1.90 -21.29
C GLN A 99 -2.71 -2.17 -20.09
N GLY A 100 -2.47 -3.45 -19.84
CA GLY A 100 -1.48 -3.93 -18.87
C GLY A 100 -0.08 -3.49 -19.31
N ALA A 101 0.26 -2.28 -18.96
CA ALA A 101 1.62 -1.81 -19.02
C ALA A 101 1.84 -1.04 -17.72
N ASP A 102 2.95 -1.30 -17.11
CA ASP A 102 3.54 -0.67 -15.93
C ASP A 102 3.58 0.86 -16.07
N TRP A 103 2.43 1.50 -15.87
CA TRP A 103 2.28 2.91 -16.11
C TRP A 103 2.41 3.69 -14.81
N TRP A 104 3.27 4.68 -14.85
CA TRP A 104 3.52 5.62 -13.78
C TRP A 104 2.25 6.34 -13.26
N GLY A 105 1.13 6.26 -13.99
CA GLY A 105 -0.14 6.86 -13.62
C GLY A 105 -1.22 5.86 -13.19
N SER A 106 -0.98 4.55 -13.27
CA SER A 106 -1.90 3.54 -12.72
C SER A 106 -1.60 3.29 -11.23
N ARG A 107 -2.62 2.89 -10.48
CA ARG A 107 -2.42 2.43 -9.11
C ARG A 107 -1.48 1.22 -9.10
N ARG A 108 -0.77 1.02 -8.00
CA ARG A 108 0.26 -0.03 -7.90
C ARG A 108 -0.27 -1.44 -8.09
N ARG A 109 -1.53 -1.66 -7.70
CA ARG A 109 -2.22 -2.94 -7.86
C ARG A 109 -3.59 -2.71 -8.45
N ASP A 110 -3.75 -3.05 -9.71
CA ASP A 110 -5.01 -2.85 -10.45
C ASP A 110 -6.16 -3.70 -9.92
N GLU A 111 -5.84 -4.86 -9.33
CA GLU A 111 -6.80 -5.77 -8.74
C GLU A 111 -7.43 -5.26 -7.43
N PHE A 112 -6.82 -4.25 -6.78
CA PHE A 112 -7.32 -3.69 -5.54
C PHE A 112 -7.95 -2.30 -5.75
N PRO A 113 -8.89 -1.89 -4.88
CA PRO A 113 -9.48 -0.57 -4.97
C PRO A 113 -8.44 0.55 -4.90
N TRP A 114 -8.73 1.66 -5.57
CA TRP A 114 -7.89 2.85 -5.48
C TRP A 114 -7.78 3.32 -4.04
N PHE A 115 -6.58 3.64 -3.60
CA PHE A 115 -6.27 4.15 -2.27
C PHE A 115 -6.59 3.19 -1.10
N ALA A 116 -6.88 1.93 -1.39
CA ALA A 116 -7.04 0.91 -0.35
C ALA A 116 -5.71 0.64 0.37
N LEU A 117 -5.79 0.23 1.62
CA LEU A 117 -4.63 -0.23 2.39
C LEU A 117 -4.20 -1.61 1.88
N VAL A 118 -2.97 -1.68 1.43
CA VAL A 118 -2.34 -2.90 0.90
C VAL A 118 -1.17 -3.30 1.78
N GLY A 119 -1.04 -4.60 2.02
CA GLY A 119 0.09 -5.20 2.70
C GLY A 119 0.99 -5.98 1.74
N MET A 120 2.25 -6.07 2.08
CA MET A 120 3.22 -6.89 1.38
C MET A 120 4.18 -7.55 2.36
N VAL A 121 4.37 -8.84 2.22
CA VAL A 121 5.39 -9.60 2.94
C VAL A 121 6.56 -9.86 2.01
N ALA A 122 7.73 -9.32 2.34
CA ALA A 122 8.92 -9.42 1.49
C ALA A 122 10.21 -9.28 2.29
N ASN A 123 11.30 -9.77 1.71
CA ASN A 123 12.65 -9.52 2.23
C ASN A 123 13.31 -8.30 1.57
N GLN A 124 12.72 -7.79 0.50
CA GLN A 124 13.20 -6.59 -0.20
C GLN A 124 12.04 -5.85 -0.85
N PRO A 125 11.54 -4.79 -0.23
CA PRO A 125 10.64 -3.87 -0.91
C PRO A 125 11.51 -3.00 -1.80
N ASN A 126 11.58 -3.32 -3.07
CA ASN A 126 12.44 -2.57 -3.99
C ASN A 126 11.71 -2.31 -5.29
N MET A 127 12.19 -1.31 -6.00
CA MET A 127 11.80 -1.06 -7.38
C MET A 127 12.94 -1.48 -8.29
N ASP A 128 12.62 -2.07 -9.42
CA ASP A 128 13.59 -2.25 -10.50
C ASP A 128 13.97 -0.89 -11.13
N GLY A 129 14.90 -0.89 -12.05
CA GLY A 129 15.33 0.34 -12.73
C GLY A 129 14.24 1.02 -13.57
N SER A 130 13.10 0.37 -13.82
CA SER A 130 11.93 0.95 -14.51
C SER A 130 10.93 1.63 -13.57
N GLY A 131 11.12 1.49 -12.27
CA GLY A 131 10.18 1.95 -11.25
C GLY A 131 9.13 0.92 -10.86
N THR A 132 9.21 -0.30 -11.37
CA THR A 132 8.32 -1.40 -11.02
C THR A 132 8.73 -2.01 -9.68
N ALA A 133 7.76 -2.26 -8.81
CA ALA A 133 8.01 -2.92 -7.54
C ALA A 133 8.45 -4.37 -7.76
N ILE A 134 9.56 -4.74 -7.12
CA ILE A 134 9.98 -6.15 -7.09
C ILE A 134 9.05 -6.90 -6.14
N GLU A 135 8.49 -7.99 -6.63
CA GLU A 135 7.41 -8.70 -5.98
C GLU A 135 7.77 -9.29 -4.62
N GLY A 136 6.97 -8.94 -3.62
CA GLY A 136 6.71 -9.72 -2.44
C GLY A 136 5.32 -10.35 -2.53
N GLU A 137 4.90 -11.05 -1.51
CA GLU A 137 3.54 -11.53 -1.35
C GLU A 137 2.63 -10.37 -0.97
N THR A 138 1.81 -9.93 -1.91
CA THR A 138 0.95 -8.74 -1.76
C THR A 138 -0.49 -9.15 -1.53
N PHE A 139 -1.17 -8.47 -0.62
CA PHE A 139 -2.56 -8.75 -0.26
C PHE A 139 -3.32 -7.47 0.11
N LEU A 140 -4.62 -7.49 -0.15
CA LEU A 140 -5.50 -6.41 0.27
C LEU A 140 -5.76 -6.54 1.78
N ILE A 141 -5.47 -5.49 2.53
CA ILE A 141 -5.85 -5.40 3.94
C ILE A 141 -7.26 -4.78 4.03
N GLY A 142 -7.48 -3.64 3.38
CA GLY A 142 -8.74 -2.92 3.52
C GLY A 142 -8.98 -2.54 4.99
N GLU A 143 -10.21 -2.70 5.43
CA GLU A 143 -10.59 -2.51 6.85
C GLU A 143 -10.26 -3.73 7.70
N ALA A 144 -10.29 -4.93 7.11
CA ALA A 144 -9.97 -6.17 7.80
C ALA A 144 -9.59 -7.27 6.79
N CYS A 145 -8.63 -8.09 7.16
CA CYS A 145 -8.30 -9.31 6.43
C CYS A 145 -7.64 -10.34 7.34
N SER A 146 -7.57 -11.57 6.86
CA SER A 146 -6.69 -12.61 7.39
C SER A 146 -5.59 -12.89 6.40
N CYS A 147 -4.37 -13.03 6.89
CA CYS A 147 -3.20 -13.31 6.08
C CYS A 147 -2.44 -14.51 6.65
N THR A 148 -2.12 -15.46 5.79
CA THR A 148 -1.22 -16.57 6.11
C THR A 148 -0.12 -16.57 5.07
N PRO A 149 1.04 -15.93 5.34
CA PRO A 149 2.11 -15.80 4.36
C PRO A 149 2.63 -17.18 3.91
N GLN A 150 2.92 -17.31 2.64
CA GLN A 150 3.58 -18.50 2.09
C GLN A 150 5.09 -18.49 2.35
N ARG A 151 5.65 -17.30 2.49
CA ARG A 151 7.05 -17.08 2.82
C ARG A 151 7.19 -16.11 3.97
N SER A 152 8.10 -16.40 4.86
CA SER A 152 8.44 -15.47 5.94
C SER A 152 9.10 -14.21 5.39
N GLY A 153 8.78 -13.07 5.97
CA GLY A 153 9.35 -11.81 5.55
C GLY A 153 8.86 -10.62 6.38
N TYR A 154 9.32 -9.45 6.02
CA TYR A 154 8.94 -8.19 6.65
C TYR A 154 7.61 -7.71 6.12
N LEU A 155 6.77 -7.17 6.99
CA LEU A 155 5.52 -6.53 6.60
C LEU A 155 5.77 -5.08 6.19
N TYR A 156 5.30 -4.75 4.99
CA TYR A 156 5.22 -3.40 4.45
C TYR A 156 3.78 -3.07 4.11
N CYS A 157 3.41 -1.80 4.26
CA CYS A 157 2.08 -1.34 3.93
C CYS A 157 2.13 -0.04 3.14
N TYR A 158 1.09 0.20 2.34
CA TYR A 158 0.96 1.43 1.56
C TYR A 158 -0.49 1.67 1.13
N ALA A 159 -0.80 2.92 0.80
CA ALA A 159 -2.01 3.26 0.08
C ALA A 159 -1.86 2.86 -1.40
N ASN A 160 -2.88 2.22 -1.97
CA ASN A 160 -2.84 1.76 -3.36
C ASN A 160 -3.02 2.92 -4.36
N ASP A 161 -2.00 3.73 -4.48
CA ASP A 161 -1.93 4.90 -5.33
C ASP A 161 -0.92 4.71 -6.47
N ALA A 162 -0.91 5.61 -7.42
CA ALA A 162 0.10 5.64 -8.46
C ALA A 162 1.44 6.15 -7.93
N TRP A 163 2.53 5.56 -8.40
CA TRP A 163 3.88 5.85 -7.92
C TRP A 163 4.25 7.34 -7.90
N LYS A 164 3.74 8.11 -8.87
CA LYS A 164 4.04 9.55 -8.99
C LYS A 164 3.25 10.42 -8.02
N PHE A 165 2.17 9.94 -7.45
CA PHE A 165 1.19 10.79 -6.77
C PHE A 165 1.26 10.77 -5.25
N TYR A 166 2.16 9.98 -4.67
CA TYR A 166 2.33 9.94 -3.22
C TYR A 166 2.66 11.31 -2.59
N GLY A 167 3.18 12.24 -3.36
CA GLY A 167 3.52 13.59 -2.88
C GLY A 167 2.31 14.43 -2.45
N ASN A 168 1.12 14.17 -3.01
CA ASN A 168 -0.12 14.87 -2.66
C ASN A 168 -0.94 14.16 -1.56
N ASN A 169 -0.53 12.96 -1.16
CA ASN A 169 -1.20 12.19 -0.12
C ASN A 169 -0.98 12.78 1.26
N ARG A 170 -1.97 12.67 2.12
CA ARG A 170 -1.97 13.19 3.49
C ARG A 170 -2.65 12.19 4.44
N GLY A 171 -2.29 12.30 5.70
CA GLY A 171 -2.91 11.53 6.76
C GLY A 171 -2.36 10.11 6.89
N HIS A 172 -3.01 9.37 7.74
CA HIS A 172 -2.60 8.01 8.08
C HIS A 172 -3.80 7.19 8.55
N VAL A 173 -3.66 5.88 8.48
CA VAL A 173 -4.58 4.93 9.11
C VAL A 173 -3.84 4.15 10.19
N THR A 174 -4.57 3.63 11.15
CA THR A 174 -4.04 2.77 12.20
C THR A 174 -4.29 1.32 11.82
N LEU A 175 -3.24 0.52 11.81
CA LEU A 175 -3.26 -0.91 11.53
C LEU A 175 -3.00 -1.69 12.82
N SER A 176 -3.83 -2.69 13.09
CA SER A 176 -3.61 -3.68 14.15
C SER A 176 -3.34 -5.03 13.50
N VAL A 177 -2.28 -5.69 13.91
CA VAL A 177 -1.87 -7.01 13.44
C VAL A 177 -1.84 -7.95 14.62
N THR A 178 -2.66 -8.97 14.61
CA THR A 178 -2.75 -9.99 15.67
C THR A 178 -2.31 -11.33 15.10
N ARG A 179 -1.40 -12.00 15.81
CA ARG A 179 -1.07 -13.40 15.50
C ARG A 179 -2.18 -14.30 16.06
N ALA A 180 -2.83 -15.08 15.19
CA ALA A 180 -3.87 -16.00 15.58
C ALA A 180 -3.31 -17.31 16.19
#